data_48219465c7f2717633e89ca5627d84b9
#
_entry.id   48219465c7f2717633e89ca5627d84b9
#
_cell.length_a   1.000
_cell.length_b   1.000
_cell.length_c   1.000
_cell.angle_alpha   90.00
_cell.angle_beta   90.00
_cell.angle_gamma   90.00
#
_symmetry.space_group_name_H-M   'P 1'
#
loop_
_entity.id
_entity.type
_entity.pdbx_description
1 polymer ?
#
loop_
_entity_poly.entity_id
_entity_poly.type
_entity_poly.pdbx_seq_one_letter_code
_entity_poly.pdbx_strand_id
1 'polypeptide(L)'
;VEISVLEPSVGMGNFLYATKDLALKLIITAFEINETTAKIAKILHPEADIHLRSFETEFIDEKGNKKDEYLLYDLVVGNPPYGEHRGLYKGLGEEPKISKYEDYFVKRSLDSLRAGGILAMVLPSGWLNRQKNLQNANILEGFRLPNGAFAGTQIGTDIIVLKKSNQKISTDISNYFETNPSRILGETREKTNRFGRLENYVY
;
A
#
# COMPACT_ATOMS: atom_id res chain seq x y z
N VAL A 1 -10.65 -9.08 -21.11
CA VAL A 1 -10.08 -9.57 -19.83
C VAL A 1 -10.68 -8.72 -18.72
N GLU A 2 -11.15 -9.36 -17.66
CA GLU A 2 -11.68 -8.73 -16.47
C GLU A 2 -10.60 -8.79 -15.38
N ILE A 3 -10.34 -7.68 -14.69
CA ILE A 3 -9.29 -7.55 -13.68
C ILE A 3 -9.94 -7.19 -12.34
N SER A 4 -9.69 -8.01 -11.32
CA SER A 4 -10.13 -7.71 -9.96
C SER A 4 -9.12 -6.79 -9.25
N VAL A 5 -9.63 -5.68 -8.72
CA VAL A 5 -8.83 -4.62 -8.09
C VAL A 5 -9.26 -4.44 -6.65
N LEU A 6 -8.29 -4.35 -5.75
CA LEU A 6 -8.49 -3.97 -4.35
C LEU A 6 -7.87 -2.61 -4.07
N GLU A 7 -8.63 -1.72 -3.42
CA GLU A 7 -8.11 -0.53 -2.78
C GLU A 7 -8.39 -0.55 -1.27
N PRO A 8 -7.38 -0.85 -0.42
CA PRO A 8 -7.59 -1.12 1.00
C PRO A 8 -7.85 0.13 1.86
N SER A 9 -7.69 1.33 1.30
CA SER A 9 -7.87 2.62 1.99
C SER A 9 -8.24 3.72 1.00
N VAL A 10 -9.45 3.61 0.42
CA VAL A 10 -9.84 4.33 -0.79
C VAL A 10 -9.90 5.85 -0.62
N GLY A 11 -10.11 6.35 0.59
CA GLY A 11 -10.33 7.77 0.79
C GLY A 11 -11.49 8.27 -0.07
N MET A 12 -11.28 9.32 -0.84
CA MET A 12 -12.27 9.84 -1.79
C MET A 12 -12.21 9.17 -3.18
N GLY A 13 -11.34 8.17 -3.36
CA GLY A 13 -11.25 7.41 -4.61
C GLY A 13 -10.30 7.99 -5.67
N ASN A 14 -9.25 8.67 -5.28
CA ASN A 14 -8.32 9.27 -6.24
C ASN A 14 -7.67 8.23 -7.18
N PHE A 15 -7.33 7.04 -6.66
CA PHE A 15 -6.81 5.96 -7.49
C PHE A 15 -7.90 5.36 -8.39
N LEU A 16 -9.14 5.26 -7.90
CA LEU A 16 -10.27 4.79 -8.70
C LEU A 16 -10.58 5.75 -9.85
N TYR A 17 -10.41 7.06 -9.62
CA TYR A 17 -10.58 8.03 -10.69
C TYR A 17 -9.62 7.78 -11.86
N ALA A 18 -8.37 7.48 -11.56
CA ALA A 18 -7.35 7.18 -12.57
C ALA A 18 -7.65 5.90 -13.38
N THR A 19 -8.49 5.00 -12.88
CA THR A 19 -8.86 3.76 -13.60
C THR A 19 -9.93 3.97 -14.68
N LYS A 20 -10.65 5.11 -14.66
CA LYS A 20 -11.75 5.38 -15.59
C LYS A 20 -11.31 5.48 -17.06
N ASP A 21 -10.07 5.89 -17.29
CA ASP A 21 -9.51 6.02 -18.65
C ASP A 21 -8.89 4.71 -19.19
N LEU A 22 -8.89 3.66 -18.38
CA LEU A 22 -8.36 2.37 -18.81
C LEU A 22 -9.40 1.63 -19.65
N ALA A 23 -9.00 1.18 -20.85
CA ALA A 23 -9.83 0.36 -21.71
C ALA A 23 -9.96 -1.11 -21.20
N LEU A 24 -10.17 -1.27 -19.90
CA LEU A 24 -10.24 -2.56 -19.21
C LEU A 24 -11.54 -2.66 -18.41
N LYS A 25 -12.10 -3.85 -18.31
CA LYS A 25 -13.19 -4.12 -17.38
C LYS A 25 -12.61 -4.42 -16.00
N LEU A 26 -12.86 -3.53 -15.05
CA LEU A 26 -12.40 -3.65 -13.68
C LEU A 26 -13.54 -4.05 -12.75
N ILE A 27 -13.28 -4.98 -11.84
CA ILE A 27 -14.12 -5.28 -10.67
C ILE A 27 -13.40 -4.73 -9.46
N ILE A 28 -13.91 -3.64 -8.89
CA ILE A 28 -13.24 -2.88 -7.85
C ILE A 28 -13.91 -3.14 -6.52
N THR A 29 -13.12 -3.60 -5.54
CA THR A 29 -13.48 -3.67 -4.13
C THR A 29 -12.62 -2.68 -3.35
N ALA A 30 -13.23 -1.88 -2.48
CA ALA A 30 -12.50 -0.87 -1.73
C ALA A 30 -12.99 -0.77 -0.28
N PHE A 31 -12.13 -0.26 0.60
CA PHE A 31 -12.39 -0.11 2.03
C PHE A 31 -12.14 1.33 2.47
N GLU A 32 -13.03 1.87 3.30
CA GLU A 32 -12.87 3.16 3.96
C GLU A 32 -13.52 3.11 5.35
N ILE A 33 -12.79 3.57 6.35
CA ILE A 33 -13.26 3.57 7.74
C ILE A 33 -14.06 4.82 8.10
N ASN A 34 -13.79 5.94 7.42
CA ASN A 34 -14.48 7.20 7.65
C ASN A 34 -15.81 7.24 6.88
N GLU A 35 -16.91 7.39 7.60
CA GLU A 35 -18.26 7.37 7.03
C GLU A 35 -18.48 8.45 5.97
N THR A 36 -18.05 9.67 6.25
CA THR A 36 -18.24 10.82 5.33
C THR A 36 -17.45 10.60 4.05
N THR A 37 -16.19 10.18 4.18
CA THR A 37 -15.30 9.91 3.06
C THR A 37 -15.81 8.74 2.21
N ALA A 38 -16.28 7.67 2.84
CA ALA A 38 -16.87 6.52 2.15
C ALA A 38 -18.14 6.90 1.37
N LYS A 39 -19.01 7.74 1.94
CA LYS A 39 -20.20 8.25 1.24
C LYS A 39 -19.84 9.06 0.00
N ILE A 40 -18.82 9.92 0.10
CA ILE A 40 -18.32 10.70 -1.04
C ILE A 40 -17.77 9.76 -2.11
N ALA A 41 -16.92 8.81 -1.73
CA ALA A 41 -16.35 7.83 -2.65
C ALA A 41 -17.44 7.03 -3.39
N LYS A 42 -18.49 6.57 -2.70
CA LYS A 42 -19.62 5.86 -3.31
C LYS A 42 -20.38 6.69 -4.35
N ILE A 43 -20.50 8.00 -4.13
CA ILE A 43 -21.14 8.91 -5.09
C ILE A 43 -20.24 9.12 -6.31
N LEU A 44 -18.94 9.27 -6.11
CA LEU A 44 -17.98 9.53 -7.19
C LEU A 44 -17.66 8.27 -8.02
N HIS A 45 -17.78 7.09 -7.41
CA HIS A 45 -17.40 5.80 -7.98
C HIS A 45 -18.51 4.74 -7.78
N PRO A 46 -19.71 4.95 -8.38
CA PRO A 46 -20.84 4.03 -8.20
C PRO A 46 -20.59 2.64 -8.78
N GLU A 47 -19.57 2.49 -9.64
CA GLU A 47 -19.11 1.23 -10.22
C GLU A 47 -18.30 0.36 -9.26
N ALA A 48 -17.80 0.93 -8.15
CA ALA A 48 -16.95 0.24 -7.19
C ALA A 48 -17.76 -0.26 -5.98
N ASP A 49 -17.45 -1.46 -5.50
CA ASP A 49 -17.98 -1.98 -4.24
C ASP A 49 -17.15 -1.44 -3.06
N ILE A 50 -17.65 -0.34 -2.46
CA ILE A 50 -16.95 0.37 -1.39
C ILE A 50 -17.57 -0.02 -0.04
N HIS A 51 -16.77 -0.63 0.83
CA HIS A 51 -17.14 -1.07 2.15
C HIS A 51 -16.80 -0.01 3.21
N LEU A 52 -17.82 0.44 3.96
CA LEU A 52 -17.64 1.29 5.14
C LEU A 52 -17.21 0.45 6.34
N ARG A 53 -15.97 0.04 6.37
CA ARG A 53 -15.33 -0.69 7.47
C ARG A 53 -13.81 -0.70 7.32
N SER A 54 -13.09 -1.05 8.38
CA SER A 54 -11.64 -1.22 8.29
C SER A 54 -11.29 -2.42 7.38
N PHE A 55 -10.27 -2.25 6.55
CA PHE A 55 -9.67 -3.32 5.76
C PHE A 55 -9.22 -4.51 6.63
N GLU A 56 -8.78 -4.25 7.86
CA GLU A 56 -8.38 -5.28 8.82
C GLU A 56 -9.48 -6.33 9.05
N THR A 57 -10.76 -5.94 8.96
CA THR A 57 -11.90 -6.83 9.17
C THR A 57 -12.12 -7.83 8.02
N GLU A 58 -11.42 -7.68 6.90
CA GLU A 58 -11.47 -8.63 5.80
C GLU A 58 -10.88 -9.99 6.21
N PHE A 59 -9.93 -10.00 7.14
CA PHE A 59 -9.15 -11.17 7.53
C PHE A 59 -9.64 -11.85 8.80
N ILE A 60 -10.73 -11.38 9.39
CA ILE A 60 -11.31 -11.91 10.63
C ILE A 60 -12.79 -12.26 10.46
N ASP A 61 -13.24 -13.29 11.17
CA ASP A 61 -14.65 -13.66 11.25
C ASP A 61 -15.40 -12.78 12.28
N GLU A 62 -16.71 -13.00 12.41
CA GLU A 62 -17.57 -12.28 13.37
C GLU A 62 -17.16 -12.50 14.84
N LYS A 63 -16.41 -13.56 15.14
CA LYS A 63 -15.88 -13.87 16.46
C LYS A 63 -14.48 -13.30 16.69
N GLY A 64 -13.89 -12.63 15.67
CA GLY A 64 -12.55 -12.08 15.73
C GLY A 64 -11.43 -13.09 15.48
N ASN A 65 -11.76 -14.32 15.00
CA ASN A 65 -10.77 -15.30 14.61
C ASN A 65 -10.28 -15.01 13.19
N LYS A 66 -9.05 -15.44 12.89
CA LYS A 66 -8.54 -15.41 11.52
C LYS A 66 -9.43 -16.23 10.60
N LYS A 67 -9.80 -15.64 9.46
CA LYS A 67 -10.47 -16.38 8.38
C LYS A 67 -9.45 -17.26 7.66
N ASP A 68 -9.86 -18.45 7.25
CA ASP A 68 -9.05 -19.36 6.44
C ASP A 68 -9.04 -18.94 4.95
N GLU A 69 -10.14 -18.30 4.51
CA GLU A 69 -10.33 -17.86 3.13
C GLU A 69 -10.76 -16.41 3.07
N TYR A 70 -10.25 -15.69 2.07
CA TYR A 70 -10.64 -14.34 1.70
C TYR A 70 -10.47 -14.12 0.19
N LEU A 71 -11.08 -13.07 -0.35
CA LEU A 71 -11.02 -12.77 -1.78
C LEU A 71 -9.59 -12.52 -2.24
N LEU A 72 -9.27 -13.02 -3.44
CA LEU A 72 -7.99 -12.78 -4.09
C LEU A 72 -8.18 -11.87 -5.31
N TYR A 73 -7.23 -10.96 -5.46
CA TYR A 73 -7.24 -9.91 -6.49
C TYR A 73 -6.06 -10.06 -7.46
N ASP A 74 -6.22 -9.46 -8.64
CA ASP A 74 -5.15 -9.38 -9.65
C ASP A 74 -4.26 -8.16 -9.41
N LEU A 75 -4.86 -7.08 -8.89
CA LEU A 75 -4.19 -5.81 -8.62
C LEU A 75 -4.62 -5.26 -7.26
N VAL A 76 -3.65 -4.78 -6.50
CA VAL A 76 -3.90 -3.92 -5.32
C VAL A 76 -3.25 -2.57 -5.58
N VAL A 77 -4.01 -1.49 -5.40
CA VAL A 77 -3.53 -0.12 -5.48
C VAL A 77 -3.91 0.64 -4.22
N GLY A 78 -3.13 1.65 -3.83
CA GLY A 78 -3.55 2.50 -2.72
C GLY A 78 -2.45 3.34 -2.11
N ASN A 79 -2.89 4.23 -1.20
CA ASN A 79 -2.05 5.02 -0.31
C ASN A 79 -2.52 4.73 1.12
N PRO A 80 -1.95 3.72 1.80
CA PRO A 80 -2.37 3.30 3.12
C PRO A 80 -2.05 4.37 4.18
N PRO A 81 -2.69 4.32 5.36
CA PRO A 81 -2.27 5.14 6.48
C PRO A 81 -0.83 4.81 6.90
N TYR A 82 -0.11 5.80 7.43
CA TYR A 82 1.28 5.66 7.88
C TYR A 82 1.41 5.78 9.38
N GLY A 83 2.48 5.20 9.91
CA GLY A 83 2.90 5.34 11.28
C GLY A 83 2.49 4.18 12.18
N GLU A 84 2.37 4.45 13.49
CA GLU A 84 2.12 3.43 14.48
C GLU A 84 0.74 2.78 14.30
N HIS A 85 0.73 1.45 14.15
CA HIS A 85 -0.49 0.68 14.00
C HIS A 85 -1.24 0.60 15.34
N ARG A 86 -2.37 1.29 15.41
CA ARG A 86 -3.23 1.37 16.60
C ARG A 86 -4.44 0.46 16.54
N GLY A 87 -4.64 -0.24 15.42
CA GLY A 87 -5.74 -1.19 15.22
C GLY A 87 -5.63 -2.41 16.14
N LEU A 88 -6.74 -3.11 16.30
CA LEU A 88 -6.84 -4.30 17.14
C LEU A 88 -6.16 -5.52 16.52
N TYR A 89 -6.06 -5.56 15.20
CA TYR A 89 -5.69 -6.75 14.43
C TYR A 89 -4.25 -6.67 13.89
N LYS A 90 -3.30 -6.31 14.75
CA LYS A 90 -1.88 -6.15 14.41
C LYS A 90 -1.21 -7.42 13.89
N GLY A 91 -1.76 -8.56 14.22
CA GLY A 91 -1.36 -9.88 13.72
C GLY A 91 -2.55 -10.82 13.85
N LEU A 92 -2.60 -11.87 13.04
CA LEU A 92 -3.70 -12.82 13.00
C LEU A 92 -3.24 -14.17 13.54
N GLY A 93 -3.97 -14.68 14.56
CA GLY A 93 -3.60 -15.93 15.21
C GLY A 93 -2.21 -15.84 15.86
N GLU A 94 -1.30 -16.74 15.50
CA GLU A 94 0.08 -16.79 16.02
C GLU A 94 1.07 -15.87 15.25
N GLU A 95 0.60 -15.08 14.29
CA GLU A 95 1.46 -14.18 13.54
C GLU A 95 2.07 -13.09 14.43
N PRO A 96 3.33 -12.70 14.18
CA PRO A 96 3.95 -11.58 14.86
C PRO A 96 3.14 -10.29 14.68
N LYS A 97 3.00 -9.50 15.73
CA LYS A 97 2.31 -8.20 15.67
C LYS A 97 3.09 -7.22 14.82
N ILE A 98 2.40 -6.60 13.87
CA ILE A 98 2.96 -5.58 12.99
C ILE A 98 2.75 -4.21 13.64
N SER A 99 3.83 -3.47 13.85
CA SER A 99 3.81 -2.21 14.60
C SER A 99 3.46 -0.97 13.76
N LYS A 100 3.54 -1.05 12.43
CA LYS A 100 3.26 0.07 11.53
C LYS A 100 2.14 -0.26 10.56
N TYR A 101 1.31 0.76 10.27
CA TYR A 101 0.21 0.61 9.33
C TYR A 101 0.70 0.25 7.92
N GLU A 102 1.70 0.96 7.41
CA GLU A 102 2.23 0.70 6.08
C GLU A 102 2.74 -0.74 5.92
N ASP A 103 3.38 -1.31 6.94
CA ASP A 103 3.85 -2.69 6.92
C ASP A 103 2.68 -3.68 6.96
N TYR A 104 1.64 -3.38 7.76
CA TYR A 104 0.41 -4.18 7.83
C TYR A 104 -0.33 -4.19 6.50
N PHE A 105 -0.56 -3.00 5.92
CA PHE A 105 -1.29 -2.88 4.66
C PHE A 105 -0.56 -3.56 3.51
N VAL A 106 0.75 -3.41 3.40
CA VAL A 106 1.55 -4.12 2.38
C VAL A 106 1.44 -5.63 2.57
N LYS A 107 1.62 -6.13 3.80
CA LYS A 107 1.52 -7.57 4.06
C LYS A 107 0.14 -8.12 3.70
N ARG A 108 -0.94 -7.52 4.20
CA ARG A 108 -2.31 -8.00 3.93
C ARG A 108 -2.71 -7.87 2.46
N SER A 109 -2.25 -6.82 1.79
CA SER A 109 -2.45 -6.67 0.36
C SER A 109 -1.71 -7.75 -0.44
N LEU A 110 -0.49 -8.07 -0.07
CA LEU A 110 0.22 -9.20 -0.67
C LEU A 110 -0.50 -10.53 -0.38
N ASP A 111 -1.03 -10.75 0.82
CA ASP A 111 -1.81 -11.93 1.14
C ASP A 111 -3.08 -12.04 0.27
N SER A 112 -3.72 -10.91 -0.04
CA SER A 112 -4.92 -10.82 -0.89
C SER A 112 -4.65 -10.86 -2.40
N LEU A 113 -3.41 -10.94 -2.85
CA LEU A 113 -3.09 -11.07 -4.27
C LEU A 113 -3.02 -12.53 -4.70
N ARG A 114 -3.53 -12.79 -5.91
CA ARG A 114 -3.22 -14.02 -6.62
C ARG A 114 -1.73 -14.12 -6.91
N ALA A 115 -1.26 -15.33 -7.09
CA ALA A 115 0.09 -15.58 -7.59
C ALA A 115 0.34 -14.82 -8.91
N GLY A 116 1.42 -14.05 -8.98
CA GLY A 116 1.71 -13.16 -10.12
C GLY A 116 0.96 -11.84 -10.14
N GLY A 117 0.04 -11.60 -9.21
CA GLY A 117 -0.67 -10.33 -9.05
C GLY A 117 0.24 -9.18 -8.63
N ILE A 118 -0.20 -7.96 -8.87
CA ILE A 118 0.57 -6.73 -8.70
C ILE A 118 0.06 -5.92 -7.52
N LEU A 119 0.98 -5.40 -6.71
CA LEU A 119 0.72 -4.36 -5.72
C LEU A 119 1.41 -3.08 -6.17
N ALA A 120 0.68 -1.97 -6.19
CA ALA A 120 1.23 -0.64 -6.43
C ALA A 120 0.76 0.30 -5.31
N MET A 121 1.68 0.72 -4.44
CA MET A 121 1.35 1.56 -3.28
C MET A 121 2.26 2.76 -3.17
N VAL A 122 1.68 3.85 -2.65
CA VAL A 122 2.43 5.00 -2.14
C VAL A 122 2.79 4.71 -0.70
N LEU A 123 4.08 4.72 -0.39
CA LEU A 123 4.61 4.38 0.93
C LEU A 123 5.55 5.49 1.43
N PRO A 124 5.75 5.65 2.75
CA PRO A 124 6.69 6.65 3.24
C PRO A 124 8.12 6.32 2.80
N SER A 125 8.87 7.34 2.41
CA SER A 125 10.30 7.20 2.10
C SER A 125 11.03 6.54 3.25
N GLY A 126 11.89 5.57 2.93
CA GLY A 126 12.55 4.73 3.92
C GLY A 126 11.78 3.46 4.30
N TRP A 127 10.54 3.26 3.84
CA TRP A 127 9.89 1.96 3.97
C TRP A 127 10.73 0.89 3.26
N LEU A 128 11.10 1.15 2.03
CA LEU A 128 11.87 0.23 1.19
C LEU A 128 13.24 -0.07 1.81
N ASN A 129 13.92 0.91 2.38
CA ASN A 129 15.24 0.72 3.01
C ASN A 129 15.22 -0.25 4.21
N ARG A 130 14.04 -0.53 4.79
CA ARG A 130 13.87 -1.50 5.87
C ARG A 130 13.59 -2.93 5.37
N GLN A 131 13.34 -3.11 4.06
CA GLN A 131 12.88 -4.38 3.49
C GLN A 131 14.05 -5.30 3.10
N LYS A 132 14.79 -5.76 4.10
CA LYS A 132 15.87 -6.75 3.93
C LYS A 132 15.36 -8.18 3.71
N ASN A 133 14.11 -8.45 4.10
CA ASN A 133 13.51 -9.79 4.05
C ASN A 133 12.04 -9.69 3.59
N LEU A 134 11.79 -9.06 2.44
CA LEU A 134 10.44 -8.99 1.87
C LEU A 134 9.96 -10.40 1.51
N GLN A 135 8.84 -10.81 2.10
CA GLN A 135 8.32 -12.16 1.94
C GLN A 135 7.39 -12.27 0.73
N ASN A 136 7.56 -13.33 -0.05
CA ASN A 136 6.66 -13.77 -1.11
C ASN A 136 6.38 -12.71 -2.20
N ALA A 137 7.31 -11.77 -2.43
CA ALA A 137 7.18 -10.76 -3.47
C ALA A 137 8.55 -10.34 -4.01
N ASN A 138 8.55 -9.82 -5.23
CA ASN A 138 9.68 -9.17 -5.87
C ASN A 138 9.31 -7.73 -6.20
N ILE A 139 10.29 -6.81 -6.11
CA ILE A 139 10.12 -5.46 -6.60
C ILE A 139 10.17 -5.47 -8.14
N LEU A 140 9.18 -4.83 -8.77
CA LEU A 140 9.19 -4.56 -10.21
C LEU A 140 9.70 -3.16 -10.50
N GLU A 141 9.18 -2.18 -9.76
CA GLU A 141 9.51 -0.77 -9.93
C GLU A 141 9.41 -0.04 -8.58
N GLY A 142 10.19 1.04 -8.47
CA GLY A 142 10.09 1.97 -7.36
C GLY A 142 10.45 3.38 -7.84
N PHE A 143 9.70 4.38 -7.39
CA PHE A 143 9.97 5.79 -7.68
C PHE A 143 9.96 6.58 -6.39
N ARG A 144 11.06 7.27 -6.10
CA ARG A 144 11.11 8.22 -4.99
C ARG A 144 10.62 9.58 -5.46
N LEU A 145 9.60 10.09 -4.81
CA LEU A 145 8.97 11.36 -5.16
C LEU A 145 9.64 12.53 -4.42
N PRO A 146 9.59 13.74 -4.99
CA PRO A 146 9.98 14.95 -4.27
C PRO A 146 9.17 15.12 -2.98
N ASN A 147 9.78 15.68 -1.95
CA ASN A 147 9.09 16.00 -0.71
C ASN A 147 7.97 17.02 -1.00
N GLY A 148 6.79 16.76 -0.40
CA GLY A 148 5.63 17.60 -0.67
C GLY A 148 4.88 17.26 -1.97
N ALA A 149 5.19 16.14 -2.62
CA ALA A 149 4.43 15.65 -3.78
C ALA A 149 2.92 15.48 -3.48
N PHE A 150 2.56 15.24 -2.23
CA PHE A 150 1.17 15.19 -1.78
C PHE A 150 0.82 16.40 -0.92
N ALA A 151 -0.28 17.07 -1.24
CA ALA A 151 -0.75 18.24 -0.51
C ALA A 151 -0.99 17.92 0.98
N GLY A 152 -0.57 18.82 1.86
CA GLY A 152 -0.77 18.71 3.30
C GLY A 152 0.23 17.82 4.05
N THR A 153 1.22 17.26 3.40
CA THR A 153 2.29 16.48 4.06
C THR A 153 3.68 16.90 3.61
N GLN A 154 4.62 16.89 4.57
CA GLN A 154 6.06 17.04 4.31
C GLN A 154 6.78 15.67 4.32
N ILE A 155 6.04 14.60 4.46
CA ILE A 155 6.62 13.25 4.46
C ILE A 155 7.02 12.91 3.03
N GLY A 156 8.30 12.56 2.84
CA GLY A 156 8.78 11.99 1.59
C GLY A 156 8.09 10.65 1.32
N THR A 157 7.75 10.40 0.09
CA THR A 157 7.02 9.20 -0.32
C THR A 157 7.66 8.52 -1.52
N ASP A 158 7.49 7.21 -1.58
CA ASP A 158 7.92 6.37 -2.69
C ASP A 158 6.69 5.68 -3.29
N ILE A 159 6.60 5.59 -4.62
CA ILE A 159 5.69 4.67 -5.30
C ILE A 159 6.43 3.35 -5.42
N ILE A 160 5.87 2.28 -4.88
CA ILE A 160 6.47 0.95 -4.89
C ILE A 160 5.55 -0.03 -5.62
N VAL A 161 6.10 -0.75 -6.60
CA VAL A 161 5.39 -1.76 -7.36
C VAL A 161 6.03 -3.12 -7.09
N LEU A 162 5.24 -4.02 -6.52
CA LEU A 162 5.64 -5.38 -6.18
C LEU A 162 4.84 -6.40 -7.00
N LYS A 163 5.46 -7.52 -7.32
CA LYS A 163 4.80 -8.69 -7.89
C LYS A 163 4.77 -9.81 -6.87
N LYS A 164 3.58 -10.35 -6.60
CA LYS A 164 3.41 -11.53 -5.75
C LYS A 164 4.11 -12.73 -6.36
N SER A 165 4.96 -13.37 -5.59
CA SER A 165 5.63 -14.62 -5.99
C SER A 165 4.71 -15.83 -5.83
N ASN A 166 4.87 -16.80 -6.73
CA ASN A 166 4.25 -18.12 -6.63
C ASN A 166 4.99 -19.04 -5.65
N GLN A 167 6.19 -18.65 -5.24
CA GLN A 167 7.08 -19.42 -4.37
C GLN A 167 7.27 -18.68 -3.05
N LYS A 168 7.52 -19.44 -2.00
CA LYS A 168 7.98 -18.87 -0.72
C LYS A 168 9.42 -18.39 -0.91
N ILE A 169 9.58 -17.09 -1.04
CA ILE A 169 10.85 -16.41 -1.20
C ILE A 169 11.02 -15.33 -0.15
N SER A 170 12.25 -14.97 0.12
CA SER A 170 12.62 -13.78 0.89
C SER A 170 13.63 -13.00 0.07
N THR A 171 13.34 -11.71 -0.17
CA THR A 171 14.13 -10.86 -1.05
C THR A 171 14.57 -9.61 -0.31
N ASP A 172 15.86 -9.26 -0.41
CA ASP A 172 16.37 -7.97 0.05
C ASP A 172 16.19 -6.94 -1.06
N ILE A 173 15.38 -5.92 -0.79
CA ILE A 173 15.13 -4.79 -1.70
C ILE A 173 15.56 -3.46 -1.08
N SER A 174 16.26 -3.49 0.05
CA SER A 174 16.56 -2.30 0.85
C SER A 174 17.48 -1.30 0.15
N ASN A 175 18.29 -1.75 -0.81
CA ASN A 175 19.24 -0.93 -1.56
C ASN A 175 18.73 -0.54 -2.97
N TYR A 176 17.43 -0.69 -3.25
CA TYR A 176 16.87 -0.49 -4.58
C TYR A 176 17.24 0.88 -5.19
N PHE A 177 17.13 1.97 -4.44
CA PHE A 177 17.43 3.32 -4.94
C PHE A 177 18.93 3.58 -5.08
N GLU A 178 19.79 2.84 -4.38
CA GLU A 178 21.24 2.91 -4.56
C GLU A 178 21.65 2.30 -5.91
N THR A 179 20.97 1.21 -6.30
CA THR A 179 21.21 0.52 -7.58
C THR A 179 20.41 1.13 -8.74
N ASN A 180 19.38 1.92 -8.46
CA ASN A 180 18.51 2.57 -9.45
C ASN A 180 18.36 4.08 -9.19
N PRO A 181 19.45 4.87 -9.23
CA PRO A 181 19.39 6.29 -8.87
C PRO A 181 18.52 7.13 -9.82
N SER A 182 18.34 6.70 -11.07
CA SER A 182 17.42 7.35 -12.03
C SER A 182 15.93 7.26 -11.63
N ARG A 183 15.59 6.45 -10.64
CA ARG A 183 14.24 6.34 -10.09
C ARG A 183 13.96 7.32 -8.94
N ILE A 184 14.93 8.17 -8.61
CA ILE A 184 14.76 9.30 -7.69
C ILE A 184 14.33 10.51 -8.54
N LEU A 185 13.08 10.95 -8.38
CA LEU A 185 12.46 12.00 -9.19
C LEU A 185 12.67 13.37 -8.54
N GLY A 186 13.85 13.95 -8.71
CA GLY A 186 14.22 15.25 -8.16
C GLY A 186 15.69 15.33 -7.77
N GLU A 187 16.06 16.43 -7.14
CA GLU A 187 17.43 16.64 -6.63
C GLU A 187 17.51 16.17 -5.17
N THR A 188 18.47 15.32 -4.88
CA THR A 188 18.75 14.92 -3.50
C THR A 188 19.62 15.98 -2.82
N ARG A 189 19.17 16.48 -1.67
CA ARG A 189 19.90 17.43 -0.82
C ARG A 189 19.92 16.95 0.62
N GLU A 190 21.02 17.19 1.31
CA GLU A 190 21.12 16.93 2.75
C GLU A 190 20.46 18.06 3.54
N LYS A 191 19.69 17.68 4.55
CA LYS A 191 19.08 18.62 5.50
C LYS A 191 19.08 18.00 6.89
N THR A 192 19.33 18.83 7.87
CA THR A 192 19.20 18.41 9.28
C THR A 192 17.71 18.33 9.66
N ASN A 193 17.28 17.16 10.13
CA ASN A 193 15.92 16.96 10.61
C ASN A 193 15.70 17.63 11.98
N ARG A 194 14.46 17.61 12.48
CA ARG A 194 14.08 18.18 13.78
C ARG A 194 14.79 17.55 15.00
N PHE A 195 15.46 16.41 14.81
CA PHE A 195 16.22 15.71 15.85
C PHE A 195 17.73 15.93 15.71
N GLY A 196 18.17 16.87 14.83
CA GLY A 196 19.59 17.18 14.61
C GLY A 196 20.35 16.16 13.75
N ARG A 197 19.66 15.24 13.07
CA ARG A 197 20.28 14.25 12.19
C ARG A 197 20.25 14.71 10.75
N LEU A 198 21.35 14.50 10.02
CA LEU A 198 21.39 14.70 8.56
C LEU A 198 20.56 13.61 7.88
N GLU A 199 19.68 14.03 7.02
CA GLU A 199 18.83 13.15 6.20
C GLU A 199 18.81 13.67 4.76
N ASN A 200 18.73 12.75 3.81
CA ASN A 200 18.58 13.08 2.40
C ASN A 200 17.10 13.36 2.09
N TYR A 201 16.85 14.51 1.50
CA TYR A 201 15.55 14.94 1.00
C TYR A 201 15.61 15.07 -0.51
N VAL A 202 14.50 14.74 -1.17
CA VAL A 202 14.34 14.95 -2.61
C VAL A 202 13.45 16.16 -2.83
N TYR A 203 13.90 17.09 -3.69
CA TYR A 203 13.23 18.34 -4.02
C TYR A 203 12.85 18.41 -5.50
#